data_a159592ca9807110ca99586ba581e71b
#
_entry.id   a159592ca9807110ca99586ba581e71b
#
_cell.length_a   1.000
_cell.length_b   1.000
_cell.length_c   1.000
_cell.angle_alpha   90.00
_cell.angle_beta   90.00
_cell.angle_gamma   90.00
#
_symmetry.space_group_name_H-M   'P 1'
#
loop_
_entity.id
_entity.type
_entity.pdbx_description
1 polymer ?
#
loop_
_entity_poly.entity_id
_entity_poly.type
_entity_poly.pdbx_seq_one_letter_code
_entity_poly.pdbx_strand_id
1 'polypeptide(L)'
;AQDQGLIEIVGAWSHMSRADDPSPSGEESTRSHVKIFEEGLRILAQAGVRPKIRHLAATSGILWHPETHYDMVRAGIGMYGLSPDPSVKSARELGIEAAMALSAPLTSVKVIEEGTPASYGGTWQAPTRRWIGLVPLGYGDGILRACSNGAPVVVETERGLFPTQIIGRVCMDQF
;
A
#
# COMPACT_ATOMS: atom_id res chain seq x y z
N ALA A 1 24.27 27.06 14.64
CA ALA A 1 24.53 26.71 13.22
C ALA A 1 23.81 27.69 12.30
N GLN A 2 22.48 27.91 12.42
CA GLN A 2 21.76 28.88 11.59
C GLN A 2 22.27 30.32 11.83
N ASP A 3 22.44 30.72 13.08
CA ASP A 3 22.96 32.06 13.45
C ASP A 3 24.39 32.31 12.93
N GLN A 4 25.12 31.23 12.64
CA GLN A 4 26.47 31.28 12.05
C GLN A 4 26.44 31.19 10.53
N GLY A 5 25.27 31.14 9.91
CA GLY A 5 25.12 30.99 8.45
C GLY A 5 25.56 29.64 7.86
N LEU A 6 25.72 28.60 8.68
CA LEU A 6 26.15 27.28 8.24
C LEU A 6 25.02 26.43 7.66
N ILE A 7 23.78 26.71 8.11
CA ILE A 7 22.57 26.02 7.62
C ILE A 7 21.42 27.02 7.55
N GLU A 8 20.42 26.73 6.71
CA GLU A 8 19.10 27.36 6.72
C GLU A 8 18.05 26.31 7.08
N ILE A 9 17.23 26.58 8.09
CA ILE A 9 16.10 25.72 8.43
C ILE A 9 14.91 26.14 7.56
N VAL A 10 14.67 25.41 6.50
CA VAL A 10 13.63 25.72 5.50
C VAL A 10 12.26 25.15 5.86
N GLY A 11 12.21 24.07 6.66
CA GLY A 11 10.96 23.39 6.99
C GLY A 11 10.97 22.71 8.35
N ALA A 12 9.77 22.41 8.86
CA ALA A 12 9.54 21.59 10.02
C ALA A 12 8.52 20.51 9.71
N TRP A 13 8.75 19.29 10.19
CA TRP A 13 7.86 18.17 9.95
C TRP A 13 7.83 17.16 11.10
N SER A 14 6.76 16.39 11.13
CA SER A 14 6.64 15.21 11.97
C SER A 14 5.84 14.13 11.23
N HIS A 15 5.58 13.00 11.86
CA HIS A 15 4.82 11.90 11.29
C HIS A 15 3.87 11.31 12.33
N MET A 16 2.58 11.27 12.01
CA MET A 16 1.54 10.74 12.90
C MET A 16 1.55 9.21 12.87
N SER A 17 1.52 8.60 14.04
CA SER A 17 1.65 7.15 14.19
C SER A 17 0.33 6.38 14.06
N ARG A 18 -0.82 7.05 14.18
CA ARG A 18 -2.14 6.43 14.23
C ARG A 18 -3.21 7.26 13.51
N ALA A 19 -2.84 7.97 12.45
CA ALA A 19 -3.77 8.79 11.69
C ALA A 19 -4.74 7.95 10.82
N ASP A 20 -4.51 6.66 10.70
CA ASP A 20 -5.36 5.65 10.06
C ASP A 20 -6.31 4.93 11.03
N ASP A 21 -6.19 5.16 12.32
CA ASP A 21 -6.99 4.53 13.36
C ASP A 21 -8.20 5.41 13.74
N PRO A 22 -9.45 5.01 13.37
CA PRO A 22 -10.64 5.78 13.66
C PRO A 22 -11.16 5.58 15.09
N SER A 23 -10.48 4.80 15.93
CA SER A 23 -10.85 4.63 17.32
C SER A 23 -10.69 5.93 18.13
N PRO A 24 -11.40 6.10 19.24
CA PRO A 24 -11.22 7.27 20.12
C PRO A 24 -9.75 7.48 20.56
N SER A 25 -9.00 6.38 20.75
CA SER A 25 -7.58 6.44 21.10
C SER A 25 -6.69 6.83 19.92
N GLY A 26 -7.04 6.46 18.69
CA GLY A 26 -6.38 6.91 17.46
C GLY A 26 -6.56 8.39 17.21
N GLU A 27 -7.81 8.88 17.35
CA GLU A 27 -8.12 10.30 17.24
C GLU A 27 -7.41 11.14 18.32
N GLU A 28 -7.37 10.66 19.57
CA GLU A 28 -6.64 11.36 20.64
C GLU A 28 -5.14 11.40 20.35
N SER A 29 -4.57 10.29 19.83
CA SER A 29 -3.16 10.26 19.38
C SER A 29 -2.90 11.32 18.31
N THR A 30 -3.78 11.43 17.31
CA THR A 30 -3.65 12.44 16.25
C THR A 30 -3.74 13.86 16.80
N ARG A 31 -4.73 14.15 17.66
CA ARG A 31 -4.83 15.46 18.34
C ARG A 31 -3.57 15.79 19.18
N SER A 32 -3.04 14.79 19.87
CA SER A 32 -1.80 14.96 20.64
C SER A 32 -0.59 15.27 19.75
N HIS A 33 -0.46 14.58 18.61
CA HIS A 33 0.59 14.89 17.64
C HIS A 33 0.49 16.32 17.09
N VAL A 34 -0.70 16.80 16.78
CA VAL A 34 -0.91 18.17 16.33
C VAL A 34 -0.46 19.16 17.41
N LYS A 35 -0.90 18.97 18.67
CA LYS A 35 -0.48 19.83 19.78
C LYS A 35 1.04 19.87 19.98
N ILE A 36 1.69 18.70 19.95
CA ILE A 36 3.15 18.62 20.11
C ILE A 36 3.86 19.30 18.94
N PHE A 37 3.36 19.12 17.72
CA PHE A 37 3.93 19.77 16.54
C PHE A 37 3.80 21.30 16.59
N GLU A 38 2.63 21.80 16.97
CA GLU A 38 2.39 23.25 17.17
C GLU A 38 3.28 23.84 18.27
N GLU A 39 3.44 23.12 19.37
CA GLU A 39 4.35 23.53 20.45
C GLU A 39 5.80 23.59 19.96
N GLY A 40 6.23 22.59 19.17
CA GLY A 40 7.55 22.61 18.52
C GLY A 40 7.75 23.81 17.61
N LEU A 41 6.75 24.17 16.80
CA LEU A 41 6.78 25.37 15.95
C LEU A 41 6.88 26.65 16.78
N ARG A 42 6.17 26.71 17.91
CA ARG A 42 6.22 27.85 18.85
C ARG A 42 7.62 28.03 19.48
N ILE A 43 8.23 26.90 19.88
CA ILE A 43 9.61 26.90 20.42
C ILE A 43 10.60 27.38 19.37
N LEU A 44 10.49 26.90 18.12
CA LEU A 44 11.32 27.37 17.01
C LEU A 44 11.17 28.88 16.80
N ALA A 45 9.93 29.36 16.79
CA ALA A 45 9.64 30.78 16.61
C ALA A 45 10.25 31.66 17.73
N GLN A 46 10.22 31.19 18.98
CA GLN A 46 10.86 31.90 20.12
C GLN A 46 12.39 31.95 19.98
N ALA A 47 12.98 30.90 19.36
CA ALA A 47 14.40 30.85 19.02
C ALA A 47 14.76 31.68 17.75
N GLY A 48 13.83 32.44 17.19
CA GLY A 48 14.04 33.22 15.96
C GLY A 48 13.98 32.41 14.67
N VAL A 49 13.63 31.12 14.74
CA VAL A 49 13.53 30.22 13.58
C VAL A 49 12.07 30.14 13.10
N ARG A 50 11.82 30.49 11.85
CA ARG A 50 10.49 30.47 11.24
C ARG A 50 10.53 29.63 9.96
N PRO A 51 10.31 28.29 10.07
CA PRO A 51 10.26 27.42 8.90
C PRO A 51 9.19 27.89 7.90
N LYS A 52 9.55 27.96 6.63
CA LYS A 52 8.63 28.37 5.55
C LYS A 52 7.64 27.26 5.19
N ILE A 53 8.04 26.00 5.39
CA ILE A 53 7.26 24.82 5.02
C ILE A 53 7.02 23.98 6.28
N ARG A 54 5.76 23.81 6.63
CA ARG A 54 5.33 22.90 7.71
C ARG A 54 4.58 21.75 7.10
N HIS A 55 4.87 20.52 7.50
CA HIS A 55 4.15 19.37 6.97
C HIS A 55 4.06 18.22 7.98
N LEU A 56 2.85 17.71 8.17
CA LEU A 56 2.53 16.66 9.11
C LEU A 56 1.83 15.47 8.42
N ALA A 57 0.86 15.76 7.53
CA ALA A 57 0.03 14.75 6.89
C ALA A 57 0.79 13.84 5.92
N ALA A 58 0.66 12.52 6.12
CA ALA A 58 0.83 11.48 5.11
C ALA A 58 -0.56 11.08 4.55
N THR A 59 -0.70 9.97 3.83
CA THR A 59 -1.96 9.63 3.15
C THR A 59 -3.19 9.69 4.06
N SER A 60 -3.14 9.09 5.26
CA SER A 60 -4.27 9.13 6.21
C SER A 60 -4.59 10.56 6.66
N GLY A 61 -3.55 11.34 6.96
CA GLY A 61 -3.71 12.76 7.30
C GLY A 61 -4.34 13.56 6.16
N ILE A 62 -3.95 13.28 4.92
CA ILE A 62 -4.54 13.95 3.74
C ILE A 62 -6.03 13.67 3.63
N LEU A 63 -6.43 12.40 3.81
CA LEU A 63 -7.79 11.96 3.55
C LEU A 63 -8.76 12.21 4.71
N TRP A 64 -8.26 12.16 5.96
CA TRP A 64 -9.13 12.13 7.14
C TRP A 64 -8.89 13.25 8.15
N HIS A 65 -7.75 13.97 8.05
CA HIS A 65 -7.35 15.00 9.01
C HIS A 65 -6.88 16.27 8.30
N PRO A 66 -7.79 17.01 7.62
CA PRO A 66 -7.42 18.19 6.83
C PRO A 66 -6.72 19.29 7.65
N GLU A 67 -6.94 19.36 8.96
CA GLU A 67 -6.23 20.26 9.87
C GLU A 67 -4.72 20.00 9.95
N THR A 68 -4.25 18.85 9.46
CA THR A 68 -2.83 18.46 9.47
C THR A 68 -2.08 18.76 8.18
N HIS A 69 -2.74 19.35 7.18
CA HIS A 69 -2.15 19.62 5.87
C HIS A 69 -1.02 20.64 5.91
N TYR A 70 -1.20 21.71 6.69
CA TYR A 70 -0.28 22.85 6.75
C TYR A 70 0.09 23.37 5.35
N ASP A 71 1.40 23.52 5.09
CA ASP A 71 1.90 24.10 3.83
C ASP A 71 2.20 23.03 2.77
N MET A 72 2.39 21.77 3.18
CA MET A 72 2.73 20.66 2.29
C MET A 72 2.22 19.34 2.88
N VAL A 73 1.86 18.41 2.01
CA VAL A 73 1.48 17.03 2.35
C VAL A 73 2.44 16.03 1.72
N ARG A 74 2.51 14.83 2.30
CA ARG A 74 3.35 13.73 1.80
C ARG A 74 2.44 12.57 1.38
N ALA A 75 1.94 12.63 0.15
CA ALA A 75 1.15 11.55 -0.40
C ALA A 75 2.02 10.28 -0.58
N GLY A 76 1.58 9.19 0.02
CA GLY A 76 2.20 7.87 -0.08
C GLY A 76 1.30 6.90 -0.86
N ILE A 77 0.79 5.87 -0.18
CA ILE A 77 -0.01 4.81 -0.80
C ILE A 77 -1.27 5.32 -1.52
N GLY A 78 -1.83 6.44 -1.08
CA GLY A 78 -2.96 7.08 -1.77
C GLY A 78 -2.68 7.46 -3.21
N MET A 79 -1.42 7.77 -3.58
CA MET A 79 -1.04 8.03 -4.98
C MET A 79 -1.12 6.77 -5.86
N TYR A 80 -1.04 5.60 -5.24
CA TYR A 80 -1.18 4.32 -5.93
C TYR A 80 -2.63 3.80 -5.94
N GLY A 81 -3.57 4.61 -5.44
CA GLY A 81 -4.98 4.24 -5.36
C GLY A 81 -5.31 3.25 -4.25
N LEU A 82 -4.48 3.20 -3.21
CA LEU A 82 -4.68 2.34 -2.06
C LEU A 82 -5.21 3.13 -0.87
N SER A 83 -6.28 2.61 -0.25
CA SER A 83 -6.76 3.15 1.03
C SER A 83 -5.74 2.86 2.15
N PRO A 84 -5.50 3.81 3.07
CA PRO A 84 -4.69 3.56 4.26
C PRO A 84 -5.26 2.43 5.13
N ASP A 85 -6.58 2.38 5.27
CA ASP A 85 -7.32 1.30 5.91
C ASP A 85 -8.61 0.99 5.14
N PRO A 86 -8.62 -0.09 4.33
CA PRO A 86 -9.80 -0.49 3.57
C PRO A 86 -10.99 -0.93 4.43
N SER A 87 -10.77 -1.27 5.71
CA SER A 87 -11.86 -1.61 6.63
C SER A 87 -12.64 -0.38 7.09
N VAL A 88 -12.03 0.80 7.05
CA VAL A 88 -12.65 2.09 7.36
C VAL A 88 -13.33 2.67 6.13
N LYS A 89 -12.59 2.80 5.03
CA LYS A 89 -13.12 3.20 3.72
C LYS A 89 -12.32 2.55 2.61
N SER A 90 -13.01 1.94 1.66
CA SER A 90 -12.40 1.41 0.44
C SER A 90 -11.84 2.53 -0.45
N ALA A 91 -10.93 2.20 -1.36
CA ALA A 91 -10.40 3.12 -2.37
C ALA A 91 -11.54 3.78 -3.19
N ARG A 92 -12.57 3.01 -3.53
CA ARG A 92 -13.73 3.49 -4.28
C ARG A 92 -14.52 4.56 -3.51
N GLU A 93 -14.74 4.37 -2.22
CA GLU A 93 -15.43 5.35 -1.37
C GLU A 93 -14.61 6.62 -1.16
N LEU A 94 -13.28 6.51 -1.26
CA LEU A 94 -12.35 7.64 -1.21
C LEU A 94 -12.20 8.36 -2.56
N GLY A 95 -12.75 7.81 -3.64
CA GLY A 95 -12.63 8.36 -4.99
C GLY A 95 -11.21 8.27 -5.56
N ILE A 96 -10.41 7.32 -5.09
CA ILE A 96 -9.06 7.07 -5.57
C ILE A 96 -9.02 5.79 -6.42
N GLU A 97 -8.22 5.79 -7.48
CA GLU A 97 -8.12 4.72 -8.45
C GLU A 97 -6.74 4.07 -8.44
N ALA A 98 -6.69 2.75 -8.69
CA ALA A 98 -5.43 2.03 -8.76
C ALA A 98 -4.55 2.60 -9.89
N ALA A 99 -3.35 3.03 -9.54
CA ALA A 99 -2.38 3.62 -10.48
C ALA A 99 -1.48 2.56 -11.13
N MET A 100 -1.50 1.31 -10.65
CA MET A 100 -0.64 0.23 -11.14
C MET A 100 -1.43 -1.04 -11.36
N ALA A 101 -1.08 -1.77 -12.43
CA ALA A 101 -1.50 -3.13 -12.69
C ALA A 101 -0.28 -3.95 -13.11
N LEU A 102 -0.19 -5.19 -12.62
CA LEU A 102 0.79 -6.15 -13.08
C LEU A 102 0.08 -7.18 -13.95
N SER A 103 0.52 -7.34 -15.18
CA SER A 103 -0.05 -8.30 -16.13
C SER A 103 1.04 -9.12 -16.82
N ALA A 104 0.71 -10.35 -17.17
CA ALA A 104 1.56 -11.22 -17.96
C ALA A 104 0.69 -12.17 -18.81
N PRO A 105 1.15 -12.57 -20.00
CA PRO A 105 0.45 -13.58 -20.79
C PRO A 105 0.56 -14.96 -20.13
N LEU A 106 -0.47 -15.80 -20.29
CA LEU A 106 -0.34 -17.21 -19.97
C LEU A 106 0.56 -17.89 -21.02
N THR A 107 1.60 -18.57 -20.56
CA THR A 107 2.52 -19.30 -21.47
C THR A 107 2.09 -20.73 -21.74
N SER A 108 1.22 -21.28 -20.90
CA SER A 108 0.63 -22.60 -21.09
C SER A 108 -0.76 -22.65 -20.45
N VAL A 109 -1.70 -23.27 -21.13
CA VAL A 109 -3.04 -23.52 -20.61
C VAL A 109 -3.37 -24.99 -20.89
N LYS A 110 -3.73 -25.74 -19.85
CA LYS A 110 -4.05 -27.19 -19.99
C LYS A 110 -5.12 -27.61 -18.99
N VAL A 111 -5.74 -28.75 -19.31
CA VAL A 111 -6.63 -29.44 -18.38
C VAL A 111 -5.81 -30.41 -17.55
N ILE A 112 -6.12 -30.48 -16.27
CA ILE A 112 -5.59 -31.51 -15.35
C ILE A 112 -6.75 -32.28 -14.71
N GLU A 113 -6.50 -33.52 -14.36
CA GLU A 113 -7.47 -34.37 -13.70
C GLU A 113 -7.50 -34.14 -12.18
N GLU A 114 -8.59 -34.58 -11.55
CA GLU A 114 -8.72 -34.59 -10.09
C GLU A 114 -7.53 -35.25 -9.41
N GLY A 115 -7.08 -34.71 -8.30
CA GLY A 115 -5.93 -35.20 -7.54
C GLY A 115 -4.56 -34.83 -8.12
N THR A 116 -4.48 -34.28 -9.34
CA THR A 116 -3.21 -33.83 -9.92
C THR A 116 -2.57 -32.73 -9.08
N PRO A 117 -1.32 -32.90 -8.58
CA PRO A 117 -0.64 -31.88 -7.83
C PRO A 117 -0.10 -30.75 -8.73
N ALA A 118 0.02 -29.54 -8.18
CA ALA A 118 0.67 -28.41 -8.84
C ALA A 118 1.86 -27.90 -8.04
N SER A 119 2.95 -27.55 -8.76
CA SER A 119 4.15 -26.92 -8.23
C SER A 119 4.91 -27.77 -7.20
N TYR A 120 5.99 -27.20 -6.64
CA TYR A 120 6.87 -27.86 -5.69
C TYR A 120 6.15 -28.32 -4.42
N GLY A 121 6.41 -29.58 -4.06
CA GLY A 121 5.89 -30.21 -2.86
C GLY A 121 4.43 -30.60 -2.93
N GLY A 122 3.75 -30.40 -4.08
CA GLY A 122 2.35 -30.79 -4.28
C GLY A 122 1.41 -30.24 -3.21
N THR A 123 1.69 -29.04 -2.72
CA THR A 123 0.92 -28.42 -1.62
C THR A 123 -0.51 -28.05 -2.01
N TRP A 124 -0.81 -28.11 -3.28
CA TRP A 124 -2.14 -28.00 -3.84
C TRP A 124 -2.39 -29.17 -4.78
N GLN A 125 -3.59 -29.72 -4.74
CA GLN A 125 -4.05 -30.77 -5.65
C GLN A 125 -5.38 -30.35 -6.26
N ALA A 126 -5.61 -30.72 -7.51
CA ALA A 126 -6.85 -30.39 -8.20
C ALA A 126 -8.05 -31.06 -7.52
N PRO A 127 -9.01 -30.30 -6.98
CA PRO A 127 -10.19 -30.89 -6.33
C PRO A 127 -11.20 -31.50 -7.31
N THR A 128 -11.07 -31.18 -8.60
CA THR A 128 -11.85 -31.72 -9.73
C THR A 128 -11.05 -31.52 -11.01
N ARG A 129 -11.45 -32.20 -12.08
CA ARG A 129 -10.93 -31.89 -13.42
C ARG A 129 -11.13 -30.44 -13.78
N ARG A 130 -10.05 -29.73 -14.15
CA ARG A 130 -10.08 -28.26 -14.39
C ARG A 130 -8.99 -27.75 -15.31
N TRP A 131 -9.21 -26.54 -15.83
CA TRP A 131 -8.18 -25.79 -16.52
C TRP A 131 -7.21 -25.16 -15.52
N ILE A 132 -5.92 -25.18 -15.88
CA ILE A 132 -4.88 -24.40 -15.22
C ILE A 132 -4.11 -23.60 -16.27
N GLY A 133 -3.59 -22.43 -15.85
CA GLY A 133 -2.73 -21.58 -16.65
C GLY A 133 -1.37 -21.39 -15.97
N LEU A 134 -0.32 -21.33 -16.75
CA LEU A 134 1.03 -21.02 -16.27
C LEU A 134 1.35 -19.57 -16.55
N VAL A 135 1.70 -18.82 -15.51
CA VAL A 135 2.11 -17.42 -15.57
C VAL A 135 3.62 -17.35 -15.46
N PRO A 136 4.33 -16.71 -16.43
CA PRO A 136 5.80 -16.61 -16.43
C PRO A 136 6.29 -15.46 -15.55
N LEU A 137 5.86 -15.43 -14.31
CA LEU A 137 6.31 -14.49 -13.25
C LEU A 137 6.47 -15.27 -11.95
N GLY A 138 7.54 -15.01 -11.24
CA GLY A 138 7.82 -15.67 -9.99
C GLY A 138 8.48 -14.77 -8.95
N TYR A 139 9.08 -15.35 -7.91
CA TYR A 139 9.72 -14.56 -6.88
C TYR A 139 10.99 -13.86 -7.37
N GLY A 140 11.60 -14.30 -8.47
CA GLY A 140 12.68 -13.58 -9.16
C GLY A 140 12.23 -12.26 -9.77
N ASP A 141 10.94 -12.12 -10.08
CA ASP A 141 10.30 -10.90 -10.61
C ASP A 141 9.65 -10.05 -9.51
N GLY A 142 9.69 -10.49 -8.26
CA GLY A 142 9.11 -9.79 -7.13
C GLY A 142 7.76 -10.32 -6.64
N ILE A 143 7.23 -11.41 -7.21
CA ILE A 143 6.02 -12.08 -6.70
C ILE A 143 6.36 -12.77 -5.38
N LEU A 144 5.71 -12.35 -4.29
CA LEU A 144 6.01 -12.90 -2.98
C LEU A 144 5.67 -14.39 -2.89
N ARG A 145 6.54 -15.19 -2.30
CA ARG A 145 6.24 -16.61 -2.03
C ARG A 145 5.02 -16.80 -1.12
N ALA A 146 4.71 -15.82 -0.29
CA ALA A 146 3.49 -15.80 0.50
C ALA A 146 2.20 -15.79 -0.34
N CYS A 147 2.28 -15.42 -1.63
CA CYS A 147 1.17 -15.49 -2.58
C CYS A 147 0.78 -16.93 -2.97
N SER A 148 1.59 -17.93 -2.59
CA SER A 148 1.32 -19.35 -2.88
C SER A 148 -0.03 -19.79 -2.32
N ASN A 149 -0.77 -20.60 -3.10
CA ASN A 149 -2.04 -21.24 -2.71
C ASN A 149 -3.17 -20.28 -2.28
N GLY A 150 -3.21 -19.03 -2.79
CA GLY A 150 -4.35 -18.21 -2.38
C GLY A 150 -4.39 -16.78 -2.87
N ALA A 151 -3.28 -16.21 -3.32
CA ALA A 151 -3.32 -14.83 -3.79
C ALA A 151 -4.27 -14.70 -5.00
N PRO A 152 -5.16 -13.70 -4.99
CA PRO A 152 -6.11 -13.47 -6.06
C PRO A 152 -5.41 -13.01 -7.33
N VAL A 153 -5.86 -13.53 -8.46
CA VAL A 153 -5.48 -13.09 -9.80
C VAL A 153 -6.73 -13.03 -10.68
N VAL A 154 -6.64 -12.29 -11.78
CA VAL A 154 -7.72 -12.19 -12.74
C VAL A 154 -7.19 -12.66 -14.09
N VAL A 155 -7.87 -13.62 -14.71
CA VAL A 155 -7.60 -14.02 -16.10
C VAL A 155 -8.47 -13.18 -17.01
N GLU A 156 -7.84 -12.41 -17.87
CA GLU A 156 -8.52 -11.65 -18.91
C GLU A 156 -8.61 -12.47 -20.20
N THR A 157 -9.78 -12.50 -20.80
CA THR A 157 -10.06 -13.18 -22.06
C THR A 157 -11.00 -12.34 -22.93
N GLU A 158 -11.18 -12.72 -24.18
CA GLU A 158 -12.20 -12.10 -25.06
C GLU A 158 -13.62 -12.19 -24.49
N ARG A 159 -13.88 -13.13 -23.58
CA ARG A 159 -15.18 -13.32 -22.93
C ARG A 159 -15.35 -12.54 -21.62
N GLY A 160 -14.31 -11.83 -21.18
CA GLY A 160 -14.33 -11.01 -19.96
C GLY A 160 -13.26 -11.40 -18.94
N LEU A 161 -13.46 -10.90 -17.73
CA LEU A 161 -12.56 -11.05 -16.59
C LEU A 161 -13.01 -12.21 -15.70
N PHE A 162 -12.10 -13.11 -15.40
CA PHE A 162 -12.36 -14.31 -14.58
C PHE A 162 -11.49 -14.28 -13.33
N PRO A 163 -12.05 -13.90 -12.17
CA PRO A 163 -11.32 -13.98 -10.89
C PRO A 163 -10.96 -15.41 -10.57
N THR A 164 -9.71 -15.61 -10.17
CA THR A 164 -9.18 -16.90 -9.72
C THR A 164 -8.06 -16.65 -8.71
N GLN A 165 -7.24 -17.65 -8.43
CA GLN A 165 -6.15 -17.55 -7.47
C GLN A 165 -4.91 -18.30 -7.93
N ILE A 166 -3.77 -17.95 -7.36
CA ILE A 166 -2.53 -18.70 -7.50
C ILE A 166 -2.70 -20.07 -6.82
N ILE A 167 -2.35 -21.14 -7.52
CA ILE A 167 -2.37 -22.52 -7.03
C ILE A 167 -0.94 -23.08 -6.96
N GLY A 168 -0.65 -23.86 -5.93
CA GLY A 168 0.69 -24.37 -5.69
C GLY A 168 1.65 -23.27 -5.21
N ARG A 169 2.93 -23.60 -5.15
CA ARG A 169 3.98 -22.67 -4.70
C ARG A 169 4.42 -21.75 -5.83
N VAL A 170 4.61 -20.48 -5.52
CA VAL A 170 5.30 -19.54 -6.40
C VAL A 170 6.75 -19.98 -6.54
N CYS A 171 7.20 -20.22 -7.78
CA CYS A 171 8.57 -20.57 -8.14
C CYS A 171 9.41 -19.32 -8.45
N MET A 172 10.67 -19.49 -8.89
CA MET A 172 11.54 -18.39 -9.22
C MET A 172 10.99 -17.55 -10.37
N ASP A 173 10.55 -18.20 -11.44
CA ASP A 173 10.20 -17.56 -12.72
C ASP A 173 8.76 -17.82 -13.15
N GLN A 174 7.94 -18.47 -12.28
CA GLN A 174 6.58 -18.86 -12.65
C GLN A 174 5.70 -19.25 -11.45
N PHE A 175 4.40 -19.18 -11.68
CA PHE A 175 3.37 -19.80 -10.86
C PHE A 175 2.22 -20.31 -11.70
#